data_57cacb691b8d3c44eae1841947543447
#
_entry.id   57cacb691b8d3c44eae1841947543447
#
_cell.length_a   1.000
_cell.length_b   1.000
_cell.length_c   1.000
_cell.angle_alpha   90.00
_cell.angle_beta   90.00
_cell.angle_gamma   90.00
#
_symmetry.space_group_name_H-M   'P 1'
#
loop_
_entity.id
_entity.type
_entity.pdbx_description
1 polymer ?
#
loop_
_entity_poly.entity_id
_entity_poly.type
_entity_poly.pdbx_seq_one_letter_code
_entity_poly.pdbx_strand_id
1 'polypeptide(L)'
;LETAISQIEKQFGKGAVMRLGQNATMNVEAIPTGSLSLDMALGIGGLPRGRIVEIYGPESSGKTTVALHVVAEAQKRGGSAVFIDVEHALDPVYAKNLGVDIDQLLVSQPDTGEQALEICEALVRSGAVDVVVVDSVAAMVTKAEIEGEMGDTHVGLQARLMSQALRKLTGAIGKSNAIVIFINQLREKIGVMFGNPETTPGGRALKFYSSVRLDVRRTEQLKAGGEVIGNRVRVKVVKNKVAPPFKEAEFDIMYGQG
;
A
#
# COMPACT_ATOMS: atom_id res chain seq x y z
N LEU A 1 7.11 -15.91 37.60
CA LEU A 1 7.13 -15.36 36.26
C LEU A 1 7.72 -16.37 35.26
N GLU A 2 8.89 -16.95 35.52
CA GLU A 2 9.55 -17.92 34.63
C GLU A 2 8.72 -19.18 34.39
N THR A 3 8.07 -19.69 35.44
CA THR A 3 7.14 -20.82 35.33
C THR A 3 5.96 -20.50 34.41
N ALA A 4 5.41 -19.31 34.51
CA ALA A 4 4.31 -18.86 33.64
C ALA A 4 4.75 -18.72 32.17
N ILE A 5 5.94 -18.17 31.93
CA ILE A 5 6.54 -18.08 30.59
C ILE A 5 6.73 -19.47 30.00
N SER A 6 7.28 -20.41 30.76
CA SER A 6 7.50 -21.79 30.33
C SER A 6 6.17 -22.51 29.99
N GLN A 7 5.11 -22.27 30.75
CA GLN A 7 3.78 -22.81 30.46
C GLN A 7 3.19 -22.25 29.17
N ILE A 8 3.33 -20.93 28.98
CA ILE A 8 2.88 -20.25 27.76
C ILE A 8 3.64 -20.77 26.53
N GLU A 9 4.95 -20.93 26.64
CA GLU A 9 5.77 -21.49 25.56
C GLU A 9 5.41 -22.94 25.20
N LYS A 10 5.06 -23.75 26.20
CA LYS A 10 4.57 -25.12 25.97
C LYS A 10 3.24 -25.15 25.24
N GLN A 11 2.36 -24.20 25.53
CA GLN A 11 1.01 -24.16 24.97
C GLN A 11 0.94 -23.44 23.62
N PHE A 12 1.68 -22.37 23.44
CA PHE A 12 1.61 -21.49 22.27
C PHE A 12 2.87 -21.47 21.40
N GLY A 13 3.89 -22.18 21.79
CA GLY A 13 5.16 -22.23 21.06
C GLY A 13 6.25 -21.35 21.65
N LYS A 14 7.50 -21.72 21.38
CA LYS A 14 8.68 -20.98 21.84
C LYS A 14 8.68 -19.57 21.25
N GLY A 15 8.90 -18.56 22.09
CA GLY A 15 8.87 -17.15 21.67
C GLY A 15 7.50 -16.50 21.72
N ALA A 16 6.44 -17.20 22.20
CA ALA A 16 5.11 -16.62 22.41
C ALA A 16 5.13 -15.43 23.39
N VAL A 17 6.07 -15.43 24.33
CA VAL A 17 6.38 -14.31 25.23
C VAL A 17 7.89 -14.11 25.23
N MET A 18 8.33 -12.87 25.08
CA MET A 18 9.76 -12.54 25.05
C MET A 18 10.03 -11.20 25.74
N ARG A 19 11.24 -11.03 26.21
CA ARG A 19 11.70 -9.72 26.72
C ARG A 19 12.12 -8.83 25.55
N LEU A 20 11.61 -7.62 25.51
CA LEU A 20 11.81 -6.69 24.38
C LEU A 20 13.30 -6.46 24.06
N GLY A 21 14.17 -6.39 25.06
CA GLY A 21 15.61 -6.17 24.89
C GLY A 21 16.43 -7.40 24.50
N GLN A 22 15.84 -8.60 24.48
CA GLN A 22 16.56 -9.85 24.20
C GLN A 22 16.54 -10.29 22.73
N ASN A 23 15.70 -9.66 21.88
CA ASN A 23 15.57 -10.03 20.49
C ASN A 23 16.05 -8.92 19.57
N ALA A 24 17.22 -9.11 18.99
CA ALA A 24 17.71 -8.35 17.84
C ALA A 24 16.82 -8.52 16.58
N THR A 25 15.83 -9.42 16.62
CA THR A 25 14.91 -9.72 15.52
C THR A 25 13.69 -8.80 15.43
N MET A 26 13.59 -7.77 16.26
CA MET A 26 12.57 -6.73 16.13
C MET A 26 12.96 -5.63 15.14
N ASN A 27 14.08 -5.75 14.45
CA ASN A 27 14.42 -4.88 13.33
C ASN A 27 13.51 -5.21 12.15
N VAL A 28 12.62 -4.28 11.81
CA VAL A 28 11.75 -4.38 10.66
C VAL A 28 12.59 -4.24 9.39
N GLU A 29 12.60 -5.27 8.55
CA GLU A 29 13.19 -5.19 7.23
C GLU A 29 12.38 -4.26 6.33
N ALA A 30 13.04 -3.56 5.42
CA ALA A 30 12.41 -2.62 4.50
C ALA A 30 12.77 -2.92 3.05
N ILE A 31 11.84 -2.58 2.15
CA ILE A 31 12.11 -2.50 0.71
C ILE A 31 12.18 -1.01 0.35
N PRO A 32 13.29 -0.53 -0.23
CA PRO A 32 13.42 0.87 -0.65
C PRO A 32 12.36 1.28 -1.67
N THR A 33 12.06 2.56 -1.69
CA THR A 33 11.06 3.13 -2.61
C THR A 33 11.65 3.54 -3.96
N GLY A 34 12.99 3.54 -4.08
CA GLY A 34 13.70 4.08 -5.23
C GLY A 34 14.01 5.58 -5.10
N SER A 35 13.44 6.26 -4.13
CA SER A 35 13.74 7.65 -3.78
C SER A 35 14.51 7.70 -2.46
N LEU A 36 15.74 8.19 -2.48
CA LEU A 36 16.55 8.30 -1.27
C LEU A 36 15.90 9.21 -0.22
N SER A 37 15.32 10.33 -0.66
CA SER A 37 14.67 11.27 0.25
C SER A 37 13.44 10.65 0.93
N LEU A 38 12.65 9.86 0.20
CA LEU A 38 11.50 9.16 0.77
C LEU A 38 11.95 8.04 1.72
N ASP A 39 12.96 7.28 1.37
CA ASP A 39 13.53 6.23 2.23
C ASP A 39 14.04 6.81 3.55
N MET A 40 14.68 7.98 3.52
CA MET A 40 15.09 8.70 4.73
C MET A 40 13.89 9.19 5.55
N ALA A 41 12.85 9.71 4.90
CA ALA A 41 11.64 10.18 5.56
C ALA A 41 10.86 9.04 6.24
N LEU A 42 10.95 7.82 5.71
CA LEU A 42 10.35 6.61 6.30
C LEU A 42 11.09 6.12 7.53
N GLY A 43 12.35 6.51 7.73
CA GLY A 43 13.15 6.25 8.93
C GLY A 43 13.81 4.89 9.02
N ILE A 44 13.36 3.91 8.24
CA ILE A 44 13.93 2.54 8.19
C ILE A 44 14.54 2.19 6.82
N GLY A 45 14.66 3.17 5.95
CA GLY A 45 15.26 2.99 4.62
C GLY A 45 14.31 2.48 3.54
N GLY A 46 13.01 2.50 3.79
CA GLY A 46 11.98 2.08 2.84
C GLY A 46 10.66 1.71 3.50
N LEU A 47 9.83 0.95 2.78
CA LEU A 47 8.55 0.45 3.28
C LEU A 47 8.76 -0.82 4.12
N PRO A 48 8.05 -0.96 5.25
CA PRO A 48 8.25 -2.08 6.17
C PRO A 48 7.68 -3.40 5.64
N ARG A 49 8.46 -4.46 5.66
CA ARG A 49 7.99 -5.83 5.37
C ARG A 49 7.02 -6.33 6.43
N GLY A 50 6.08 -7.16 6.04
CA GLY A 50 5.06 -7.72 6.93
C GLY A 50 4.02 -6.71 7.37
N ARG A 51 3.80 -5.64 6.62
CA ARG A 51 2.91 -4.54 6.96
C ARG A 51 2.03 -4.11 5.80
N ILE A 52 0.92 -3.47 6.16
CA ILE A 52 0.04 -2.78 5.22
C ILE A 52 0.51 -1.33 5.08
N VAL A 53 0.59 -0.88 3.84
CA VAL A 53 0.93 0.50 3.47
C VAL A 53 -0.21 1.07 2.63
N GLU A 54 -0.69 2.26 2.96
CA GLU A 54 -1.61 3.02 2.13
C GLU A 54 -0.87 4.17 1.45
N ILE A 55 -1.02 4.26 0.13
CA ILE A 55 -0.56 5.40 -0.66
C ILE A 55 -1.80 6.09 -1.22
N TYR A 56 -2.04 7.32 -0.85
CA TYR A 56 -3.21 8.06 -1.29
C TYR A 56 -2.86 9.47 -1.76
N GLY A 57 -3.75 10.04 -2.52
CA GLY A 57 -3.61 11.41 -3.05
C GLY A 57 -4.60 11.67 -4.18
N PRO A 58 -4.62 12.91 -4.70
CA PRO A 58 -5.41 13.26 -5.85
C PRO A 58 -5.07 12.43 -7.09
N GLU A 59 -5.95 12.44 -8.07
CA GLU A 59 -5.69 11.82 -9.37
C GLU A 59 -4.42 12.42 -10.01
N SER A 60 -3.66 11.58 -10.70
CA SER A 60 -2.41 11.97 -11.38
C SER A 60 -1.35 12.58 -10.45
N SER A 61 -1.35 12.24 -9.18
CA SER A 61 -0.35 12.71 -8.21
C SER A 61 0.95 11.92 -8.19
N GLY A 62 1.00 10.74 -8.83
CA GLY A 62 2.17 9.87 -8.85
C GLY A 62 2.09 8.66 -7.92
N LYS A 63 0.93 8.33 -7.39
CA LYS A 63 0.73 7.20 -6.47
C LYS A 63 1.18 5.86 -7.08
N THR A 64 0.69 5.56 -8.27
CA THR A 64 1.03 4.32 -8.97
C THR A 64 2.51 4.27 -9.32
N THR A 65 3.10 5.40 -9.71
CA THR A 65 4.54 5.50 -9.97
C THR A 65 5.37 5.14 -8.74
N VAL A 66 5.03 5.66 -7.57
CA VAL A 66 5.71 5.30 -6.31
C VAL A 66 5.61 3.80 -6.04
N ALA A 67 4.43 3.21 -6.20
CA ALA A 67 4.23 1.78 -6.00
C ALA A 67 5.04 0.93 -7.01
N LEU A 68 5.08 1.32 -8.28
CA LEU A 68 5.86 0.62 -9.31
C LEU A 68 7.37 0.68 -9.04
N HIS A 69 7.87 1.79 -8.52
CA HIS A 69 9.27 1.87 -8.09
C HIS A 69 9.59 0.92 -6.93
N VAL A 70 8.68 0.75 -5.98
CA VAL A 70 8.83 -0.25 -4.91
C VAL A 70 8.85 -1.67 -5.49
N VAL A 71 7.99 -1.96 -6.45
CA VAL A 71 7.99 -3.24 -7.18
C VAL A 71 9.34 -3.48 -7.85
N ALA A 72 9.86 -2.49 -8.58
CA ALA A 72 11.17 -2.58 -9.23
C ALA A 72 12.29 -2.84 -8.22
N GLU A 73 12.29 -2.18 -7.08
CA GLU A 73 13.28 -2.37 -6.03
C GLU A 73 13.19 -3.77 -5.40
N ALA A 74 11.98 -4.30 -5.19
CA ALA A 74 11.79 -5.67 -4.73
C ALA A 74 12.36 -6.69 -5.72
N GLN A 75 12.08 -6.51 -7.01
CA GLN A 75 12.58 -7.40 -8.07
C GLN A 75 14.11 -7.36 -8.19
N LYS A 76 14.74 -6.19 -8.05
CA LYS A 76 16.21 -6.04 -8.02
C LYS A 76 16.87 -6.86 -6.90
N ARG A 77 16.14 -7.12 -5.82
CA ARG A 77 16.58 -7.93 -4.69
C ARG A 77 16.22 -9.40 -4.81
N GLY A 78 15.79 -9.84 -5.98
CA GLY A 78 15.37 -11.22 -6.25
C GLY A 78 13.97 -11.55 -5.71
N GLY A 79 13.19 -10.54 -5.30
CA GLY A 79 11.84 -10.71 -4.80
C GLY A 79 10.79 -10.84 -5.90
N SER A 80 9.62 -11.35 -5.52
CA SER A 80 8.45 -11.52 -6.39
C SER A 80 7.40 -10.47 -6.05
N ALA A 81 6.79 -9.88 -7.07
CA ALA A 81 5.75 -8.87 -6.93
C ALA A 81 4.52 -9.23 -7.75
N VAL A 82 3.37 -8.81 -7.23
CA VAL A 82 2.07 -8.96 -7.88
C VAL A 82 1.35 -7.61 -7.88
N PHE A 83 0.77 -7.27 -9.02
CA PHE A 83 -0.03 -6.07 -9.19
C PHE A 83 -1.49 -6.46 -9.43
N ILE A 84 -2.36 -6.16 -8.46
CA ILE A 84 -3.81 -6.36 -8.58
C ILE A 84 -4.40 -5.07 -9.14
N ASP A 85 -4.64 -5.08 -10.45
CA ASP A 85 -5.05 -3.92 -11.24
C ASP A 85 -6.58 -3.84 -11.33
N VAL A 86 -7.20 -3.30 -10.29
CA VAL A 86 -8.66 -3.14 -10.21
C VAL A 86 -9.16 -2.08 -11.18
N GLU A 87 -8.34 -1.09 -11.51
CA GLU A 87 -8.68 -0.03 -12.46
C GLU A 87 -8.53 -0.45 -13.93
N HIS A 88 -7.88 -1.58 -14.20
CA HIS A 88 -7.55 -2.04 -15.56
C HIS A 88 -6.72 -0.99 -16.35
N ALA A 89 -5.82 -0.31 -15.67
CA ALA A 89 -5.09 0.85 -16.19
C ALA A 89 -3.57 0.73 -16.16
N LEU A 90 -3.02 -0.43 -15.78
CA LEU A 90 -1.58 -0.64 -15.75
C LEU A 90 -1.00 -0.63 -17.15
N ASP A 91 -0.08 0.32 -17.39
CA ASP A 91 0.67 0.43 -18.64
C ASP A 91 1.99 -0.35 -18.53
N PRO A 92 2.16 -1.45 -19.29
CA PRO A 92 3.38 -2.25 -19.22
C PRO A 92 4.62 -1.51 -19.76
N VAL A 93 4.47 -0.61 -20.72
CA VAL A 93 5.58 0.18 -21.25
C VAL A 93 6.08 1.15 -20.18
N TYR A 94 5.17 1.83 -19.51
CA TYR A 94 5.52 2.73 -18.42
C TYR A 94 6.18 1.97 -17.25
N ALA A 95 5.62 0.83 -16.84
CA ALA A 95 6.19 0.00 -15.79
C ALA A 95 7.63 -0.44 -16.14
N LYS A 96 7.86 -0.89 -17.38
CA LYS A 96 9.19 -1.25 -17.87
C LYS A 96 10.17 -0.07 -17.80
N ASN A 97 9.73 1.11 -18.19
CA ASN A 97 10.56 2.33 -18.15
C ASN A 97 10.98 2.72 -16.74
N LEU A 98 10.17 2.40 -15.74
CA LEU A 98 10.48 2.61 -14.33
C LEU A 98 11.45 1.56 -13.74
N GLY A 99 11.81 0.56 -14.52
CA GLY A 99 12.71 -0.52 -14.11
C GLY A 99 12.01 -1.80 -13.63
N VAL A 100 10.70 -1.90 -13.82
CA VAL A 100 9.96 -3.14 -13.52
C VAL A 100 10.28 -4.19 -14.57
N ASP A 101 10.64 -5.39 -14.13
CA ASP A 101 10.71 -6.57 -15.00
C ASP A 101 9.28 -7.05 -15.27
N ILE A 102 8.71 -6.64 -16.40
CA ILE A 102 7.33 -6.93 -16.75
C ILE A 102 7.10 -8.41 -17.10
N ASP A 103 8.14 -9.15 -17.46
CA ASP A 103 8.03 -10.58 -17.73
C ASP A 103 7.89 -11.41 -16.44
N GLN A 104 8.37 -10.88 -15.33
CA GLN A 104 8.29 -11.50 -14.00
C GLN A 104 7.14 -10.97 -13.14
N LEU A 105 6.60 -9.79 -13.46
CA LEU A 105 5.50 -9.21 -12.71
C LEU A 105 4.20 -9.99 -12.97
N LEU A 106 3.61 -10.52 -11.91
CA LEU A 106 2.27 -11.10 -11.99
C LEU A 106 1.22 -10.00 -11.92
N VAL A 107 0.23 -10.07 -12.79
CA VAL A 107 -0.89 -9.11 -12.84
C VAL A 107 -2.20 -9.86 -12.73
N SER A 108 -3.09 -9.35 -11.89
CA SER A 108 -4.47 -9.82 -11.76
C SER A 108 -5.43 -8.65 -12.00
N GLN A 109 -6.49 -8.90 -12.75
CA GLN A 109 -7.53 -7.91 -13.05
C GLN A 109 -8.90 -8.45 -12.60
N PRO A 110 -9.19 -8.41 -11.29
CA PRO A 110 -10.43 -8.96 -10.74
C PRO A 110 -11.65 -8.10 -11.10
N ASP A 111 -12.81 -8.73 -11.16
CA ASP A 111 -14.08 -8.04 -11.45
C ASP A 111 -14.73 -7.42 -10.22
N THR A 112 -14.45 -7.98 -9.02
CA THR A 112 -15.04 -7.53 -7.75
C THR A 112 -13.99 -7.22 -6.71
N GLY A 113 -14.36 -6.40 -5.74
CA GLY A 113 -13.52 -6.12 -4.57
C GLY A 113 -13.24 -7.36 -3.73
N GLU A 114 -14.26 -8.23 -3.56
CA GLU A 114 -14.10 -9.51 -2.86
C GLU A 114 -13.03 -10.38 -3.52
N GLN A 115 -13.08 -10.51 -4.83
CA GLN A 115 -12.11 -11.28 -5.60
C GLN A 115 -10.69 -10.69 -5.47
N ALA A 116 -10.56 -9.35 -5.56
CA ALA A 116 -9.27 -8.67 -5.39
C ALA A 116 -8.64 -8.98 -4.03
N LEU A 117 -9.42 -8.91 -2.96
CA LEU A 117 -8.95 -9.11 -1.59
C LEU A 117 -8.69 -10.58 -1.29
N GLU A 118 -9.48 -11.51 -1.83
CA GLU A 118 -9.24 -12.95 -1.73
C GLU A 118 -7.94 -13.37 -2.45
N ILE A 119 -7.69 -12.82 -3.63
CA ILE A 119 -6.43 -13.05 -4.37
C ILE A 119 -5.25 -12.51 -3.57
N CYS A 120 -5.36 -11.31 -3.00
CA CYS A 120 -4.34 -10.74 -2.13
C CYS A 120 -4.06 -11.64 -0.93
N GLU A 121 -5.09 -12.13 -0.24
CA GLU A 121 -4.94 -13.04 0.89
C GLU A 121 -4.23 -14.35 0.50
N ALA A 122 -4.63 -14.97 -0.60
CA ALA A 122 -4.01 -16.20 -1.08
C ALA A 122 -2.52 -16.02 -1.39
N LEU A 123 -2.15 -14.90 -2.04
CA LEU A 123 -0.77 -14.57 -2.35
C LEU A 123 0.07 -14.36 -1.08
N VAL A 124 -0.45 -13.61 -0.12
CA VAL A 124 0.25 -13.35 1.15
C VAL A 124 0.43 -14.66 1.94
N ARG A 125 -0.60 -15.50 2.03
CA ARG A 125 -0.53 -16.78 2.74
C ARG A 125 0.41 -17.79 2.11
N SER A 126 0.68 -17.66 0.82
CA SER A 126 1.63 -18.55 0.12
C SER A 126 3.06 -18.37 0.62
N GLY A 127 3.40 -17.22 1.18
CA GLY A 127 4.76 -16.86 1.59
C GLY A 127 5.73 -16.63 0.44
N ALA A 128 5.26 -16.67 -0.81
CA ALA A 128 6.10 -16.60 -2.00
C ALA A 128 6.24 -15.21 -2.60
N VAL A 129 5.50 -14.22 -2.10
CA VAL A 129 5.50 -12.85 -2.63
C VAL A 129 6.09 -11.86 -1.64
N ASP A 130 6.81 -10.87 -2.16
CA ASP A 130 7.43 -9.80 -1.37
C ASP A 130 6.62 -8.51 -1.39
N VAL A 131 5.97 -8.21 -2.49
CA VAL A 131 5.12 -7.02 -2.65
C VAL A 131 3.84 -7.39 -3.38
N VAL A 132 2.71 -6.97 -2.82
CA VAL A 132 1.41 -6.97 -3.49
C VAL A 132 0.91 -5.54 -3.56
N VAL A 133 0.63 -5.05 -4.75
CA VAL A 133 0.01 -3.73 -4.97
C VAL A 133 -1.45 -3.93 -5.35
N VAL A 134 -2.35 -3.23 -4.69
CA VAL A 134 -3.78 -3.19 -5.01
C VAL A 134 -4.12 -1.79 -5.47
N ASP A 135 -4.38 -1.62 -6.76
CA ASP A 135 -4.67 -0.32 -7.37
C ASP A 135 -6.02 -0.35 -8.10
N SER A 136 -7.03 0.27 -7.59
CA SER A 136 -7.12 1.05 -6.38
C SER A 136 -8.34 0.65 -5.55
N VAL A 137 -8.33 1.00 -4.26
CA VAL A 137 -9.50 0.79 -3.38
C VAL A 137 -10.74 1.52 -3.90
N ALA A 138 -10.57 2.73 -4.43
CA ALA A 138 -11.64 3.54 -4.99
C ALA A 138 -12.38 2.87 -6.16
N ALA A 139 -11.71 2.01 -6.91
CA ALA A 139 -12.25 1.30 -8.07
C ALA A 139 -12.89 -0.05 -7.70
N MET A 140 -12.78 -0.49 -6.45
CA MET A 140 -13.40 -1.75 -6.01
C MET A 140 -14.92 -1.65 -6.01
N VAL A 141 -15.55 -2.53 -6.79
CA VAL A 141 -16.99 -2.71 -6.82
C VAL A 141 -17.32 -4.00 -6.09
N THR A 142 -18.28 -3.97 -5.16
CA THR A 142 -18.70 -5.19 -4.46
C THR A 142 -19.52 -6.09 -5.37
N LYS A 143 -19.48 -7.40 -5.09
CA LYS A 143 -20.30 -8.38 -5.81
C LYS A 143 -21.79 -8.03 -5.75
N ALA A 144 -22.27 -7.56 -4.61
CA ALA A 144 -23.65 -7.12 -4.41
C ALA A 144 -24.03 -5.95 -5.33
N GLU A 145 -23.12 -5.01 -5.58
CA GLU A 145 -23.35 -3.90 -6.52
C GLU A 145 -23.44 -4.38 -7.97
N ILE A 146 -22.65 -5.38 -8.35
CA ILE A 146 -22.66 -5.94 -9.72
C ILE A 146 -23.93 -6.74 -9.96
N GLU A 147 -24.38 -7.54 -8.98
CA GLU A 147 -25.58 -8.37 -9.07
C GLU A 147 -26.87 -7.60 -8.84
N GLY A 148 -26.82 -6.39 -8.28
CA GLY A 148 -27.96 -5.53 -8.05
C GLY A 148 -28.48 -4.85 -9.30
N GLU A 149 -29.68 -4.27 -9.20
CA GLU A 149 -30.29 -3.51 -10.28
C GLU A 149 -29.82 -2.05 -10.29
N MET A 150 -29.92 -1.39 -11.45
CA MET A 150 -29.65 0.04 -11.56
C MET A 150 -30.58 0.82 -10.63
N GLY A 151 -30.00 1.68 -9.78
CA GLY A 151 -30.73 2.48 -8.80
C GLY A 151 -30.81 1.86 -7.41
N ASP A 152 -30.35 0.62 -7.22
CA ASP A 152 -30.23 0.02 -5.90
C ASP A 152 -29.25 0.80 -5.02
N THR A 153 -29.59 0.91 -3.74
CA THR A 153 -28.74 1.61 -2.77
C THR A 153 -27.74 0.65 -2.14
N HIS A 154 -26.46 0.86 -2.38
CA HIS A 154 -25.36 0.04 -1.83
C HIS A 154 -24.45 0.84 -0.88
N VAL A 155 -25.05 1.64 -0.01
CA VAL A 155 -24.30 2.49 0.94
C VAL A 155 -23.48 1.66 1.92
N GLY A 156 -22.18 1.98 2.01
CA GLY A 156 -21.28 1.40 2.97
C GLY A 156 -20.79 -0.02 2.68
N LEU A 157 -21.15 -0.64 1.57
CA LEU A 157 -20.71 -2.00 1.23
C LEU A 157 -19.18 -2.07 1.04
N GLN A 158 -18.58 -1.12 0.34
CA GLN A 158 -17.15 -1.06 0.15
C GLN A 158 -16.40 -0.91 1.49
N ALA A 159 -16.90 -0.07 2.39
CA ALA A 159 -16.32 0.13 3.71
C ALA A 159 -16.41 -1.14 4.58
N ARG A 160 -17.53 -1.86 4.51
CA ARG A 160 -17.70 -3.15 5.20
C ARG A 160 -16.75 -4.21 4.67
N LEU A 161 -16.63 -4.30 3.35
CA LEU A 161 -15.71 -5.22 2.69
C LEU A 161 -14.27 -4.96 3.13
N MET A 162 -13.82 -3.70 3.10
CA MET A 162 -12.48 -3.33 3.54
C MET A 162 -12.24 -3.65 5.01
N SER A 163 -13.18 -3.33 5.90
CA SER A 163 -13.05 -3.65 7.33
C SER A 163 -12.93 -5.14 7.58
N GLN A 164 -13.76 -5.94 6.93
CA GLN A 164 -13.75 -7.40 7.07
C GLN A 164 -12.45 -8.02 6.50
N ALA A 165 -12.06 -7.59 5.31
CA ALA A 165 -10.88 -8.11 4.63
C ALA A 165 -9.58 -7.74 5.37
N LEU A 166 -9.42 -6.49 5.79
CA LEU A 166 -8.22 -6.05 6.49
C LEU A 166 -8.08 -6.69 7.86
N ARG A 167 -9.18 -7.00 8.53
CA ARG A 167 -9.15 -7.77 9.78
C ARG A 167 -8.54 -9.16 9.57
N LYS A 168 -8.88 -9.82 8.48
CA LYS A 168 -8.31 -11.13 8.12
C LYS A 168 -6.88 -11.02 7.61
N LEU A 169 -6.62 -10.05 6.71
CA LEU A 169 -5.32 -9.88 6.07
C LEU A 169 -4.21 -9.48 7.04
N THR A 170 -4.50 -8.65 8.04
CA THR A 170 -3.48 -8.14 8.97
C THR A 170 -2.72 -9.28 9.66
N GLY A 171 -3.42 -10.32 10.11
CA GLY A 171 -2.79 -11.49 10.73
C GLY A 171 -1.91 -12.27 9.76
N ALA A 172 -2.36 -12.48 8.53
CA ALA A 172 -1.61 -13.18 7.50
C ALA A 172 -0.37 -12.37 7.05
N ILE A 173 -0.53 -11.07 6.85
CA ILE A 173 0.55 -10.15 6.45
C ILE A 173 1.61 -10.08 7.53
N GLY A 174 1.22 -9.95 8.81
CA GLY A 174 2.15 -9.87 9.94
C GLY A 174 3.01 -11.12 10.13
N LYS A 175 2.54 -12.29 9.67
CA LYS A 175 3.29 -13.55 9.67
C LYS A 175 4.12 -13.78 8.42
N SER A 176 3.94 -12.95 7.40
CA SER A 176 4.66 -12.99 6.14
C SER A 176 5.75 -11.91 6.10
N ASN A 177 6.63 -11.97 5.10
CA ASN A 177 7.56 -10.90 4.77
C ASN A 177 7.05 -10.00 3.64
N ALA A 178 5.77 -10.11 3.30
CA ALA A 178 5.17 -9.32 2.24
C ALA A 178 4.85 -7.90 2.69
N ILE A 179 4.97 -6.96 1.77
CA ILE A 179 4.39 -5.63 1.87
C ILE A 179 3.13 -5.63 1.04
N VAL A 180 2.01 -5.21 1.60
CA VAL A 180 0.77 -4.99 0.85
C VAL A 180 0.51 -3.49 0.76
N ILE A 181 0.56 -2.97 -0.46
CA ILE A 181 0.34 -1.56 -0.77
C ILE A 181 -1.06 -1.39 -1.33
N PHE A 182 -1.89 -0.63 -0.62
CA PHE A 182 -3.19 -0.18 -1.13
C PHE A 182 -3.07 1.24 -1.65
N ILE A 183 -3.37 1.42 -2.92
CA ILE A 183 -3.46 2.75 -3.54
C ILE A 183 -4.90 3.24 -3.39
N ASN A 184 -5.07 4.49 -2.98
CA ASN A 184 -6.37 5.09 -2.78
C ASN A 184 -6.42 6.51 -3.35
N GLN A 185 -7.61 6.96 -3.70
CA GLN A 185 -7.84 8.31 -4.19
C GLN A 185 -8.31 9.22 -3.05
N LEU A 186 -8.09 10.51 -3.20
CA LEU A 186 -8.73 11.53 -2.36
C LEU A 186 -10.03 11.99 -3.01
N ARG A 187 -11.05 12.13 -2.19
CA ARG A 187 -12.34 12.73 -2.55
C ARG A 187 -12.68 13.83 -1.54
N GLU A 188 -13.45 14.80 -1.98
CA GLU A 188 -13.99 15.84 -1.11
C GLU A 188 -15.39 15.43 -0.64
N LYS A 189 -15.64 15.62 0.66
CA LYS A 189 -16.98 15.49 1.23
C LYS A 189 -17.77 16.76 0.94
N ILE A 190 -18.91 16.61 0.30
CA ILE A 190 -19.84 17.71 0.04
C ILE A 190 -20.47 18.16 1.37
N GLY A 191 -20.53 19.47 1.61
CA GLY A 191 -21.22 20.06 2.76
C GLY A 191 -20.42 20.16 4.06
N VAL A 192 -19.11 19.91 4.04
CA VAL A 192 -18.26 20.15 5.19
C VAL A 192 -17.93 21.63 5.29
N MET A 193 -18.55 22.32 6.25
CA MET A 193 -18.32 23.78 6.49
C MET A 193 -17.10 24.04 7.37
N PHE A 194 -16.67 23.07 8.19
CA PHE A 194 -15.54 23.19 9.11
C PHE A 194 -14.70 21.93 9.08
N GLY A 195 -13.38 22.08 9.18
CA GLY A 195 -12.43 20.98 9.16
C GLY A 195 -11.96 20.61 7.74
N ASN A 196 -11.30 19.47 7.63
CA ASN A 196 -10.78 18.97 6.34
C ASN A 196 -11.87 18.20 5.58
N PRO A 197 -12.32 18.67 4.40
CA PRO A 197 -13.32 17.97 3.58
C PRO A 197 -12.76 16.73 2.88
N GLU A 198 -11.45 16.57 2.81
CA GLU A 198 -10.82 15.47 2.11
C GLU A 198 -11.04 14.13 2.81
N THR A 199 -11.36 13.11 2.04
CA THR A 199 -11.56 11.74 2.52
C THR A 199 -11.11 10.72 1.50
N THR A 200 -10.81 9.50 1.98
CA THR A 200 -10.48 8.37 1.12
C THR A 200 -11.64 7.37 1.09
N PRO A 201 -11.96 6.77 -0.08
CA PRO A 201 -12.91 5.66 -0.17
C PRO A 201 -12.52 4.44 0.66
N GLY A 202 -13.49 3.58 0.95
CA GLY A 202 -13.27 2.33 1.69
C GLY A 202 -13.38 2.46 3.21
N GLY A 203 -13.87 3.58 3.72
CA GLY A 203 -14.08 3.81 5.15
C GLY A 203 -12.79 4.06 5.92
N ARG A 204 -12.79 3.69 7.21
CA ARG A 204 -11.68 3.98 8.14
C ARG A 204 -10.68 2.84 8.32
N ALA A 205 -10.95 1.68 7.74
CA ALA A 205 -10.17 0.47 8.01
C ALA A 205 -8.69 0.62 7.62
N LEU A 206 -8.39 1.18 6.45
CA LEU A 206 -7.02 1.43 6.02
C LEU A 206 -6.28 2.42 6.93
N LYS A 207 -6.95 3.46 7.42
CA LYS A 207 -6.36 4.38 8.39
C LYS A 207 -5.91 3.66 9.66
N PHE A 208 -6.70 2.67 10.10
CA PHE A 208 -6.43 1.91 11.31
C PHE A 208 -5.37 0.82 11.10
N TYR A 209 -5.52 0.01 10.07
CA TYR A 209 -4.67 -1.17 9.83
C TYR A 209 -3.34 -0.86 9.16
N SER A 210 -3.21 0.24 8.44
CA SER A 210 -1.94 0.63 7.80
C SER A 210 -0.88 0.97 8.83
N SER A 211 0.32 0.44 8.66
CA SER A 211 1.49 0.81 9.46
C SER A 211 2.15 2.08 8.96
N VAL A 212 2.06 2.33 7.65
CA VAL A 212 2.55 3.53 6.98
C VAL A 212 1.46 4.07 6.06
N ARG A 213 1.28 5.38 6.09
CA ARG A 213 0.38 6.09 5.17
C ARG A 213 1.13 7.24 4.52
N LEU A 214 1.11 7.27 3.20
CA LEU A 214 1.78 8.28 2.38
C LEU A 214 0.73 9.13 1.66
N ASP A 215 0.78 10.43 1.89
CA ASP A 215 0.02 11.44 1.16
C ASP A 215 0.89 11.98 0.02
N VAL A 216 0.49 11.70 -1.22
CA VAL A 216 1.24 12.03 -2.44
C VAL A 216 0.54 13.16 -3.17
N ARG A 217 1.24 14.29 -3.35
CA ARG A 217 0.69 15.48 -4.01
C ARG A 217 1.66 16.05 -5.03
N ARG A 218 1.12 16.44 -6.18
CA ARG A 218 1.84 17.26 -7.14
C ARG A 218 1.93 18.69 -6.62
N THR A 219 3.13 19.25 -6.58
CA THR A 219 3.37 20.62 -6.16
C THR A 219 3.62 21.58 -7.33
N GLU A 220 4.24 21.09 -8.39
CA GLU A 220 4.63 21.88 -9.54
C GLU A 220 4.68 21.04 -10.81
N GLN A 221 4.34 21.66 -11.94
CA GLN A 221 4.62 21.07 -13.26
C GLN A 221 6.01 21.48 -13.72
N LEU A 222 6.78 20.53 -14.18
CA LEU A 222 8.12 20.77 -14.75
C LEU A 222 8.00 20.96 -16.24
N LYS A 223 8.60 22.04 -16.75
CA LYS A 223 8.55 22.40 -18.15
C LYS A 223 9.95 22.55 -18.74
N ALA A 224 10.12 22.13 -19.99
CA ALA A 224 11.28 22.39 -20.80
C ALA A 224 10.84 22.84 -22.20
N GLY A 225 11.35 23.98 -22.67
CA GLY A 225 10.99 24.52 -23.99
C GLY A 225 9.49 24.82 -24.16
N GLY A 226 8.77 25.11 -23.06
CA GLY A 226 7.32 25.37 -23.07
C GLY A 226 6.45 24.11 -22.97
N GLU A 227 7.03 22.91 -23.01
CA GLU A 227 6.33 21.64 -22.85
C GLU A 227 6.43 21.12 -21.42
N VAL A 228 5.35 20.50 -20.91
CA VAL A 228 5.35 19.83 -19.61
C VAL A 228 6.05 18.49 -19.75
N ILE A 229 7.16 18.31 -19.02
CA ILE A 229 7.99 17.11 -19.09
C ILE A 229 7.88 16.22 -17.85
N GLY A 230 7.27 16.71 -16.79
CA GLY A 230 7.11 15.98 -15.55
C GLY A 230 6.42 16.79 -14.48
N ASN A 231 6.41 16.23 -13.28
CA ASN A 231 5.84 16.88 -12.08
C ASN A 231 6.80 16.78 -10.92
N ARG A 232 6.87 17.85 -10.13
CA ARG A 232 7.43 17.78 -8.79
C ARG A 232 6.37 17.27 -7.83
N VAL A 233 6.75 16.30 -7.01
CA VAL A 233 5.84 15.58 -6.12
C VAL A 233 6.35 15.70 -4.69
N ARG A 234 5.44 15.99 -3.78
CA ARG A 234 5.69 15.94 -2.34
C ARG A 234 4.97 14.73 -1.75
N VAL A 235 5.69 13.93 -0.98
CA VAL A 235 5.16 12.81 -0.23
C VAL A 235 5.31 13.11 1.25
N LYS A 236 4.18 13.13 1.96
CA LYS A 236 4.14 13.28 3.40
C LYS A 236 3.85 11.95 4.07
N VAL A 237 4.68 11.56 5.01
CA VAL A 237 4.47 10.37 5.83
C VAL A 237 3.52 10.73 6.97
N VAL A 238 2.21 10.57 6.75
CA VAL A 238 1.17 11.02 7.69
C VAL A 238 0.91 10.03 8.82
N LYS A 239 1.31 8.79 8.65
CA LYS A 239 1.31 7.74 9.68
C LYS A 239 2.53 6.86 9.51
N ASN A 240 3.18 6.55 10.61
CA ASN A 240 4.32 5.64 10.63
C ASN A 240 4.42 4.95 12.00
N LYS A 241 4.25 3.62 12.01
CA LYS A 241 4.37 2.81 13.23
C LYS A 241 5.79 2.29 13.48
N VAL A 242 6.71 2.48 12.54
CA VAL A 242 8.07 1.93 12.59
C VAL A 242 9.15 2.99 12.79
N ALA A 243 8.78 4.28 12.69
CA ALA A 243 9.65 5.43 12.93
C ALA A 243 8.79 6.68 13.20
N PRO A 244 9.39 7.83 13.61
CA PRO A 244 8.65 9.07 13.81
C PRO A 244 7.94 9.53 12.53
N PRO A 245 6.63 9.86 12.62
CA PRO A 245 5.83 10.29 11.46
C PRO A 245 6.05 11.78 11.11
N PHE A 246 5.31 12.23 10.09
CA PHE A 246 5.20 13.61 9.59
C PHE A 246 6.43 14.17 8.88
N LYS A 247 7.40 13.34 8.54
CA LYS A 247 8.48 13.72 7.64
C LYS A 247 7.97 13.77 6.20
N GLU A 248 8.61 14.60 5.40
CA GLU A 248 8.27 14.82 4.00
C GLU A 248 9.46 14.51 3.09
N ALA A 249 9.16 14.09 1.87
CA ALA A 249 10.12 13.97 0.80
C ALA A 249 9.57 14.69 -0.44
N GLU A 250 10.48 15.27 -1.21
CA GLU A 250 10.15 15.90 -2.49
C GLU A 250 11.06 15.36 -3.57
N PHE A 251 10.49 15.02 -4.72
CA PHE A 251 11.22 14.50 -5.86
C PHE A 251 10.45 14.77 -7.15
N ASP A 252 11.14 14.63 -8.26
CA ASP A 252 10.56 14.85 -9.58
C ASP A 252 10.20 13.52 -10.23
N ILE A 253 9.00 13.44 -10.79
CA ILE A 253 8.56 12.34 -11.64
C ILE A 253 8.53 12.86 -13.07
N MET A 254 9.40 12.31 -13.91
CA MET A 254 9.50 12.66 -15.33
C MET A 254 8.56 11.78 -16.15
N TYR A 255 7.86 12.34 -17.12
CA TYR A 255 6.95 11.59 -17.95
C TYR A 255 7.67 10.46 -18.70
N GLY A 256 7.14 9.25 -18.59
CA GLY A 256 7.67 8.05 -19.23
C GLY A 256 8.94 7.46 -18.58
N GLN A 257 9.47 8.08 -17.53
CA GLN A 257 10.73 7.64 -16.89
C GLN A 257 10.59 7.45 -15.35
N GLY A 258 9.60 8.09 -14.76
CA GLY A 258 9.44 8.08 -13.31
C GLY A 258 10.30 9.07 -12.56
#